data_fe37658b41695d27980888ab194a23e6
#
_entry.id   fe37658b41695d27980888ab194a23e6
#
_cell.length_a   1.000
_cell.length_b   1.000
_cell.length_c   1.000
_cell.angle_alpha   90.00
_cell.angle_beta   90.00
_cell.angle_gamma   90.00
#
_symmetry.space_group_name_H-M   'P 1'
#
loop_
_entity.id
_entity.type
_entity.pdbx_description
1 polymer ?
#
loop_
_entity_poly.entity_id
_entity_poly.type
_entity_poly.pdbx_seq_one_letter_code
_entity_poly.pdbx_strand_id
1 'polypeptide(L)'
;MSFERSPKENLKRLSEKLHWNGSDRTLCAEVKADLVFPDLEQQPAYQKLIVSRLPVSSQPLMLLGSKTEIDCLTFAFTARGQAVKGIEWDKNGEVDLSDTPHSRIIICRWPLSDDEWRIVKRLKMRYGKRVIGIQELALPCTVIGFALGHMRYFLKSLEALTPYYLGEQYFGPLHKLNEVWPLAGKSVIEFGPFDGCQTAGLVRLGVNSVTCIEARAENAIKTMIAKYSLGWDNVRLILDDFHNVDSTKYGTFDLAFAHGVYYHSIAPFHFMENLLSLSDTIFLGGYCATDQLPPGDYELLSHCGKTYRAKKYNEGNGFTAGVNRFGYFFNKEDLMGFFRDQGCEVTVISDEESAVTAGIYLRFLARKIPVP
;
A
#
# COMPACT_ATOMS: atom_id res chain seq x y z
N MET A 1 29.44 12.93 -5.84
CA MET A 1 28.97 13.00 -7.24
C MET A 1 28.16 11.74 -7.50
N SER A 2 26.84 11.81 -7.37
CA SER A 2 25.96 10.72 -7.81
C SER A 2 25.88 10.82 -9.33
N PHE A 3 26.40 9.81 -10.03
CA PHE A 3 26.13 9.66 -11.45
C PHE A 3 24.66 9.35 -11.60
N GLU A 4 23.83 10.34 -11.93
CA GLU A 4 22.45 10.12 -12.32
C GLU A 4 22.46 9.26 -13.60
N ARG A 5 22.04 8.02 -13.43
CA ARG A 5 21.90 7.08 -14.56
C ARG A 5 20.75 7.53 -15.45
N SER A 6 20.90 7.32 -16.75
CA SER A 6 19.81 7.62 -17.67
C SER A 6 18.58 6.76 -17.38
N PRO A 7 17.35 7.24 -17.65
CA PRO A 7 16.12 6.45 -17.47
C PRO A 7 16.18 5.10 -18.22
N LYS A 8 16.85 5.02 -19.37
CA LYS A 8 17.04 3.76 -20.11
C LYS A 8 17.94 2.76 -19.39
N GLU A 9 19.01 3.21 -18.72
CA GLU A 9 19.87 2.35 -17.92
C GLU A 9 19.13 1.80 -16.71
N ASN A 10 18.28 2.63 -16.08
CA ASN A 10 17.45 2.21 -14.98
C ASN A 10 16.40 1.15 -15.40
N LEU A 11 15.76 1.33 -16.56
CA LEU A 11 14.88 0.31 -17.13
C LEU A 11 15.60 -0.99 -17.51
N LYS A 12 16.84 -0.90 -18.00
CA LYS A 12 17.66 -2.09 -18.25
C LYS A 12 17.90 -2.87 -16.96
N ARG A 13 18.22 -2.19 -15.86
CA ARG A 13 18.34 -2.81 -14.52
C ARG A 13 17.04 -3.46 -14.05
N LEU A 14 15.89 -2.82 -14.26
CA LEU A 14 14.60 -3.41 -13.93
C LEU A 14 14.38 -4.68 -14.77
N SER A 15 14.66 -4.66 -16.08
CA SER A 15 14.56 -5.83 -16.94
C SER A 15 15.46 -6.98 -16.47
N GLU A 16 16.72 -6.67 -16.10
CA GLU A 16 17.66 -7.65 -15.54
C GLU A 16 17.13 -8.25 -14.23
N LYS A 17 16.57 -7.42 -13.33
CA LYS A 17 15.96 -7.90 -12.08
C LYS A 17 14.71 -8.74 -12.33
N LEU A 18 13.91 -8.44 -13.34
CA LEU A 18 12.73 -9.25 -13.70
C LEU A 18 13.10 -10.65 -14.22
N HIS A 19 14.26 -10.82 -14.84
CA HIS A 19 14.77 -12.13 -15.33
C HIS A 19 15.50 -12.93 -14.25
N TRP A 20 15.57 -12.42 -13.06
CA TRP A 20 16.29 -13.04 -11.96
C TRP A 20 15.59 -14.31 -11.43
N ASN A 21 16.39 -15.31 -11.01
CA ASN A 21 15.96 -16.66 -10.67
C ASN A 21 15.72 -16.93 -9.16
N GLY A 22 15.58 -15.90 -8.34
CA GLY A 22 15.21 -16.07 -6.93
C GLY A 22 16.38 -16.12 -5.93
N SER A 23 17.64 -15.97 -6.35
CA SER A 23 18.82 -16.09 -5.48
C SER A 23 19.45 -14.78 -4.99
N ASP A 24 19.01 -13.60 -5.46
CA ASP A 24 19.60 -12.32 -5.08
C ASP A 24 19.13 -11.85 -3.69
N ARG A 25 19.90 -12.18 -2.71
CA ARG A 25 19.67 -11.75 -1.33
C ARG A 25 19.76 -10.24 -1.16
N THR A 26 20.43 -9.53 -2.06
CA THR A 26 20.60 -8.08 -2.01
C THR A 26 19.30 -7.37 -2.30
N LEU A 27 18.57 -7.74 -3.37
CA LEU A 27 17.26 -7.17 -3.67
C LEU A 27 16.25 -7.42 -2.54
N CYS A 28 16.25 -8.64 -1.97
CA CYS A 28 15.40 -8.94 -0.82
C CYS A 28 15.75 -8.07 0.40
N ALA A 29 17.02 -7.78 0.63
CA ALA A 29 17.47 -6.94 1.74
C ALA A 29 17.09 -5.46 1.50
N GLU A 30 17.30 -4.95 0.28
CA GLU A 30 16.93 -3.58 -0.11
C GLU A 30 15.42 -3.33 0.05
N VAL A 31 14.58 -4.22 -0.50
CA VAL A 31 13.12 -4.13 -0.39
C VAL A 31 12.68 -4.15 1.08
N LYS A 32 13.26 -5.05 1.89
CA LYS A 32 12.92 -5.18 3.29
C LYS A 32 13.40 -4.00 4.14
N ALA A 33 14.51 -3.39 3.78
CA ALA A 33 15.09 -2.28 4.53
C ALA A 33 14.28 -0.98 4.42
N ASP A 34 13.65 -0.76 3.26
CA ASP A 34 12.99 0.51 2.94
C ASP A 34 11.45 0.47 3.08
N LEU A 35 10.89 -0.73 3.24
CA LEU A 35 9.45 -0.87 3.44
C LEU A 35 9.08 -0.50 4.88
N VAL A 36 8.27 0.53 5.02
CA VAL A 36 7.76 0.99 6.31
C VAL A 36 6.51 0.19 6.68
N PHE A 37 6.55 -0.41 7.86
CA PHE A 37 5.38 -1.04 8.48
C PHE A 37 4.87 -0.09 9.56
N PRO A 38 3.65 0.40 9.46
CA PRO A 38 3.02 1.15 10.54
C PRO A 38 2.70 0.25 11.73
N ASP A 39 2.34 0.85 12.85
CA ASP A 39 2.07 0.16 14.10
C ASP A 39 1.08 -1.01 13.92
N LEU A 40 1.50 -2.20 14.28
CA LEU A 40 0.76 -3.45 14.08
C LEU A 40 -0.60 -3.47 14.77
N GLU A 41 -0.75 -2.72 15.85
CA GLU A 41 -1.99 -2.60 16.62
C GLU A 41 -3.13 -1.97 15.82
N GLN A 42 -2.82 -1.16 14.81
CA GLN A 42 -3.79 -0.49 13.96
C GLN A 42 -4.10 -1.26 12.67
N GLN A 43 -3.53 -2.47 12.50
CA GLN A 43 -3.60 -3.20 11.24
C GLN A 43 -3.99 -4.67 11.38
N PRO A 44 -5.28 -4.98 11.64
CA PRO A 44 -5.76 -6.36 11.75
C PRO A 44 -5.44 -7.24 10.53
N ALA A 45 -5.41 -6.65 9.33
CA ALA A 45 -5.07 -7.38 8.11
C ALA A 45 -3.63 -7.90 8.11
N TYR A 46 -2.68 -7.11 8.63
CA TYR A 46 -1.28 -7.53 8.75
C TYR A 46 -1.06 -8.55 9.84
N GLN A 47 -1.69 -8.36 11.00
CA GLN A 47 -1.66 -9.36 12.07
C GLN A 47 -2.14 -10.70 11.54
N LYS A 48 -3.24 -10.71 10.78
CA LYS A 48 -3.79 -11.91 10.16
C LYS A 48 -2.84 -12.53 9.15
N LEU A 49 -2.18 -11.71 8.31
CA LEU A 49 -1.19 -12.17 7.35
C LEU A 49 0.03 -12.78 8.03
N ILE A 50 0.64 -12.08 9.00
CA ILE A 50 1.81 -12.52 9.75
C ILE A 50 1.52 -13.85 10.46
N VAL A 51 0.41 -13.90 11.18
CA VAL A 51 -0.01 -15.09 11.92
C VAL A 51 -0.27 -16.27 10.99
N SER A 52 -0.82 -16.04 9.80
CA SER A 52 -1.09 -17.12 8.83
C SER A 52 0.16 -17.81 8.29
N ARG A 53 1.32 -17.15 8.36
CA ARG A 53 2.58 -17.66 7.81
C ARG A 53 3.35 -18.58 8.73
N LEU A 54 2.96 -18.67 9.99
CA LEU A 54 3.56 -19.60 10.94
C LEU A 54 2.60 -20.78 11.21
N PRO A 55 3.05 -22.02 11.06
CA PRO A 55 2.24 -23.15 11.50
C PRO A 55 2.09 -23.13 13.02
N VAL A 56 0.91 -23.47 13.50
CA VAL A 56 0.67 -23.66 14.95
C VAL A 56 1.59 -24.74 15.47
N SER A 57 2.25 -24.48 16.58
CA SER A 57 3.25 -25.33 17.21
C SER A 57 2.84 -25.65 18.64
N SER A 58 3.21 -26.85 19.12
CA SER A 58 3.07 -27.21 20.54
C SER A 58 4.03 -26.41 21.44
N GLN A 59 5.08 -25.83 20.86
CA GLN A 59 5.98 -24.95 21.60
C GLN A 59 5.48 -23.51 21.56
N PRO A 60 5.60 -22.75 22.66
CA PRO A 60 5.22 -21.36 22.67
C PRO A 60 6.06 -20.53 21.70
N LEU A 61 5.46 -19.51 21.10
CA LEU A 61 6.20 -18.45 20.40
C LEU A 61 6.73 -17.45 21.42
N MET A 62 7.97 -17.04 21.23
CA MET A 62 8.58 -15.95 21.99
C MET A 62 8.45 -14.66 21.17
N LEU A 63 7.73 -13.68 21.68
CA LEU A 63 7.59 -12.35 21.05
C LEU A 63 8.54 -11.38 21.72
N LEU A 64 9.44 -10.77 20.98
CA LEU A 64 10.42 -9.80 21.46
C LEU A 64 10.12 -8.43 20.84
N GLY A 65 9.72 -7.45 21.68
CA GLY A 65 9.34 -6.12 21.24
C GLY A 65 8.96 -5.20 22.40
N SER A 66 8.30 -4.08 22.11
CA SER A 66 7.64 -3.27 23.12
C SER A 66 6.38 -3.98 23.61
N LYS A 67 5.89 -3.55 24.78
CA LYS A 67 4.64 -4.13 25.35
C LYS A 67 3.49 -4.09 24.34
N THR A 68 3.29 -2.96 23.67
CA THR A 68 2.22 -2.76 22.70
C THR A 68 2.32 -3.73 21.53
N GLU A 69 3.50 -3.87 20.92
CA GLU A 69 3.77 -4.80 19.81
C GLU A 69 3.52 -6.25 20.22
N ILE A 70 3.95 -6.62 21.44
CA ILE A 70 3.74 -7.95 22.00
C ILE A 70 2.25 -8.22 22.21
N ASP A 71 1.51 -7.30 22.82
CA ASP A 71 0.09 -7.46 23.14
C ASP A 71 -0.74 -7.65 21.84
N CYS A 72 -0.46 -6.85 20.81
CA CYS A 72 -1.11 -6.95 19.51
C CYS A 72 -0.92 -8.33 18.86
N LEU A 73 0.33 -8.81 18.78
CA LEU A 73 0.62 -10.11 18.18
C LEU A 73 0.17 -11.27 19.06
N THR A 74 0.21 -11.12 20.39
CA THR A 74 -0.30 -12.12 21.34
C THR A 74 -1.76 -12.41 21.07
N PHE A 75 -2.59 -11.38 20.92
CA PHE A 75 -4.00 -11.55 20.58
C PHE A 75 -4.19 -12.34 19.28
N ALA A 76 -3.46 -11.95 18.23
CA ALA A 76 -3.59 -12.57 16.91
C ALA A 76 -3.12 -14.04 16.89
N PHE A 77 -2.02 -14.38 17.56
CA PHE A 77 -1.53 -15.76 17.63
C PHE A 77 -2.39 -16.64 18.54
N THR A 78 -2.84 -16.11 19.69
CA THR A 78 -3.69 -16.85 20.63
C THR A 78 -5.05 -17.18 20.02
N ALA A 79 -5.62 -16.30 19.20
CA ALA A 79 -6.85 -16.56 18.45
C ALA A 79 -6.76 -17.78 17.51
N ARG A 80 -5.55 -18.24 17.17
CA ARG A 80 -5.29 -19.48 16.41
C ARG A 80 -4.87 -20.67 17.25
N GLY A 81 -4.93 -20.55 18.57
CA GLY A 81 -4.52 -21.63 19.50
C GLY A 81 -2.99 -21.74 19.67
N GLN A 82 -2.21 -20.73 19.26
CA GLN A 82 -0.76 -20.71 19.47
C GLN A 82 -0.44 -20.12 20.84
N ALA A 83 0.25 -20.86 21.70
CA ALA A 83 0.78 -20.33 22.96
C ALA A 83 1.88 -19.30 22.70
N VAL A 84 1.87 -18.20 23.45
CA VAL A 84 2.77 -17.07 23.30
C VAL A 84 3.36 -16.67 24.65
N LYS A 85 4.66 -16.30 24.64
CA LYS A 85 5.34 -15.66 25.78
C LYS A 85 5.97 -14.36 25.26
N GLY A 86 5.57 -13.22 25.80
CA GLY A 86 6.16 -11.92 25.48
C GLY A 86 7.43 -11.67 26.29
N ILE A 87 8.41 -11.03 25.67
CA ILE A 87 9.63 -10.52 26.29
C ILE A 87 9.81 -9.09 25.83
N GLU A 88 9.72 -8.13 26.74
CA GLU A 88 9.99 -6.75 26.42
C GLU A 88 11.49 -6.53 26.17
N TRP A 89 11.81 -5.62 25.21
CA TRP A 89 13.16 -5.16 25.01
C TRP A 89 13.71 -4.56 26.31
N ASP A 90 14.79 -5.15 26.82
CA ASP A 90 15.57 -4.47 27.83
C ASP A 90 16.72 -3.69 27.15
N LYS A 91 17.23 -2.67 27.83
CA LYS A 91 18.32 -1.83 27.31
C LYS A 91 19.64 -2.61 27.13
N ASN A 92 19.78 -3.75 27.78
CA ASN A 92 20.97 -4.59 27.75
C ASN A 92 20.86 -5.68 26.68
N GLY A 93 19.65 -5.96 26.17
CA GLY A 93 19.38 -6.92 25.12
C GLY A 93 19.67 -8.37 25.49
N GLU A 94 19.63 -8.69 26.78
CA GLU A 94 19.73 -10.07 27.24
C GLU A 94 18.35 -10.70 27.19
N VAL A 95 18.23 -11.76 26.40
CA VAL A 95 17.01 -12.58 26.30
C VAL A 95 17.35 -13.95 26.82
N ASP A 96 16.79 -14.29 27.98
CA ASP A 96 16.90 -15.64 28.55
C ASP A 96 15.83 -16.56 27.94
N LEU A 97 16.28 -17.57 27.25
CA LEU A 97 15.44 -18.62 26.62
C LEU A 97 15.74 -20.00 27.18
N SER A 98 16.37 -20.09 28.33
CA SER A 98 16.75 -21.36 28.97
C SER A 98 15.56 -22.30 29.15
N ASP A 99 14.38 -21.74 29.51
CA ASP A 99 13.16 -22.50 29.76
C ASP A 99 12.40 -22.89 28.46
N THR A 100 12.82 -22.39 27.30
CA THR A 100 12.13 -22.62 26.02
C THR A 100 13.09 -22.93 24.87
N PRO A 101 13.90 -23.99 24.98
CA PRO A 101 15.02 -24.24 24.07
C PRO A 101 14.64 -24.49 22.61
N HIS A 102 13.36 -24.81 22.34
CA HIS A 102 12.84 -25.11 20.99
C HIS A 102 11.90 -24.04 20.43
N SER A 103 11.61 -22.99 21.19
CA SER A 103 10.70 -21.92 20.75
C SER A 103 11.27 -21.09 19.60
N ARG A 104 10.40 -20.66 18.72
CA ARG A 104 10.73 -19.62 17.73
C ARG A 104 10.66 -18.25 18.40
N ILE A 105 11.54 -17.35 17.99
CA ILE A 105 11.63 -15.98 18.49
C ILE A 105 11.20 -15.07 17.37
N ILE A 106 10.15 -14.29 17.59
CA ILE A 106 9.66 -13.31 16.65
C ILE A 106 10.09 -11.92 17.12
N ILE A 107 10.83 -11.22 16.30
CA ILE A 107 11.17 -9.82 16.52
C ILE A 107 9.99 -8.99 16.03
N CYS A 108 9.27 -8.36 16.96
CA CYS A 108 7.96 -7.74 16.70
C CYS A 108 8.05 -6.33 16.11
N ARG A 109 9.25 -5.76 15.98
CA ARG A 109 9.50 -4.40 15.51
C ARG A 109 10.20 -4.37 14.16
N TRP A 110 9.85 -3.39 13.36
CA TRP A 110 10.56 -2.98 12.15
C TRP A 110 10.16 -1.53 11.78
N PRO A 111 11.09 -0.64 11.35
CA PRO A 111 12.54 -0.84 11.29
C PRO A 111 13.19 -0.92 12.67
N LEU A 112 14.37 -1.52 12.74
CA LEU A 112 15.18 -1.62 13.94
C LEU A 112 16.20 -0.48 13.98
N SER A 113 16.43 0.10 15.17
CA SER A 113 17.57 0.97 15.43
C SER A 113 18.90 0.19 15.36
N ASP A 114 20.03 0.89 15.27
CA ASP A 114 21.34 0.25 15.23
C ASP A 114 21.61 -0.61 16.47
N ASP A 115 21.16 -0.19 17.64
CA ASP A 115 21.32 -0.94 18.88
C ASP A 115 20.46 -2.21 18.88
N GLU A 116 19.20 -2.11 18.45
CA GLU A 116 18.31 -3.26 18.29
C GLU A 116 18.87 -4.25 17.25
N TRP A 117 19.45 -3.76 16.15
CA TRP A 117 20.15 -4.59 15.17
C TRP A 117 21.30 -5.37 15.77
N ARG A 118 22.09 -4.77 16.66
CA ARG A 118 23.19 -5.46 17.36
C ARG A 118 22.64 -6.60 18.22
N ILE A 119 21.52 -6.38 18.90
CA ILE A 119 20.82 -7.41 19.70
C ILE A 119 20.35 -8.54 18.79
N VAL A 120 19.62 -8.22 17.72
CA VAL A 120 19.12 -9.22 16.77
C VAL A 120 20.24 -10.05 16.16
N LYS A 121 21.37 -9.43 15.81
CA LYS A 121 22.57 -10.15 15.33
C LYS A 121 23.10 -11.17 16.35
N ARG A 122 23.20 -10.79 17.62
CA ARG A 122 23.59 -11.69 18.71
C ARG A 122 22.61 -12.85 18.87
N LEU A 123 21.32 -12.56 18.86
CA LEU A 123 20.28 -13.59 18.93
C LEU A 123 20.35 -14.54 17.72
N LYS A 124 20.53 -14.03 16.50
CA LYS A 124 20.68 -14.85 15.30
C LYS A 124 21.94 -15.74 15.34
N MET A 125 23.05 -15.24 15.88
CA MET A 125 24.26 -16.06 16.09
C MET A 125 24.02 -17.17 17.11
N ARG A 126 23.28 -16.91 18.19
CA ARG A 126 23.05 -17.88 19.27
C ARG A 126 21.95 -18.88 18.92
N TYR A 127 20.87 -18.46 18.28
CA TYR A 127 19.66 -19.25 18.09
C TYR A 127 19.35 -19.57 16.60
N GLY A 128 20.14 -19.05 15.68
CA GLY A 128 20.07 -19.36 14.25
C GLY A 128 18.72 -19.02 13.62
N LYS A 129 18.20 -19.97 12.83
CA LYS A 129 16.93 -19.85 12.08
C LYS A 129 15.67 -19.76 12.96
N ARG A 130 15.80 -19.89 14.27
CA ARG A 130 14.68 -19.71 15.21
C ARG A 130 14.33 -18.24 15.41
N VAL A 131 15.26 -17.31 15.14
CA VAL A 131 15.03 -15.87 15.23
C VAL A 131 14.51 -15.37 13.89
N ILE A 132 13.27 -14.92 13.88
CA ILE A 132 12.53 -14.49 12.70
C ILE A 132 12.11 -13.04 12.93
N GLY A 133 12.49 -12.13 12.03
CA GLY A 133 11.97 -10.77 12.05
C GLY A 133 10.55 -10.72 11.51
N ILE A 134 9.74 -9.82 12.04
CA ILE A 134 8.36 -9.65 11.58
C ILE A 134 8.28 -9.36 10.08
N GLN A 135 9.25 -8.60 9.55
CA GLN A 135 9.35 -8.33 8.11
C GLN A 135 9.59 -9.61 7.28
N GLU A 136 10.23 -10.64 7.85
CA GLU A 136 10.42 -11.93 7.16
C GLU A 136 9.12 -12.71 7.05
N LEU A 137 8.19 -12.50 7.99
CA LEU A 137 6.84 -13.07 7.96
C LEU A 137 5.92 -12.28 7.03
N ALA A 138 5.99 -10.96 7.09
CA ALA A 138 5.21 -10.09 6.22
C ALA A 138 5.68 -10.16 4.76
N LEU A 139 7.01 -10.23 4.55
CA LEU A 139 7.66 -10.22 3.22
C LEU A 139 8.65 -11.37 3.04
N PRO A 140 8.21 -12.62 2.99
CA PRO A 140 9.12 -13.72 2.68
C PRO A 140 9.65 -13.61 1.24
N CYS A 141 10.86 -14.10 0.97
CA CYS A 141 11.45 -14.08 -0.37
C CYS A 141 10.58 -14.75 -1.45
N THR A 142 9.70 -15.67 -1.05
CA THR A 142 8.71 -16.30 -1.95
C THR A 142 7.68 -15.27 -2.47
N VAL A 143 7.27 -14.31 -1.66
CA VAL A 143 6.36 -13.22 -2.07
C VAL A 143 7.05 -12.29 -3.04
N ILE A 144 8.33 -11.99 -2.81
CA ILE A 144 9.15 -11.20 -3.75
C ILE A 144 9.27 -11.93 -5.09
N GLY A 145 9.57 -13.22 -5.06
CA GLY A 145 9.63 -14.07 -6.27
C GLY A 145 8.30 -14.13 -7.03
N PHE A 146 7.19 -14.17 -6.32
CA PHE A 146 5.84 -14.11 -6.90
C PHE A 146 5.55 -12.75 -7.54
N ALA A 147 5.88 -11.64 -6.85
CA ALA A 147 5.72 -10.29 -7.39
C ALA A 147 6.54 -10.09 -8.68
N LEU A 148 7.80 -10.55 -8.69
CA LEU A 148 8.66 -10.56 -9.89
C LEU A 148 8.07 -11.42 -11.02
N GLY A 149 7.52 -12.58 -10.69
CA GLY A 149 6.84 -13.46 -11.64
C GLY A 149 5.63 -12.79 -12.29
N HIS A 150 4.85 -12.08 -11.49
CA HIS A 150 3.70 -11.31 -11.96
C HIS A 150 4.12 -10.14 -12.87
N MET A 151 5.13 -9.37 -12.47
CA MET A 151 5.68 -8.31 -13.32
C MET A 151 6.19 -8.86 -14.65
N ARG A 152 6.90 -10.00 -14.64
CA ARG A 152 7.37 -10.68 -15.87
C ARG A 152 6.24 -11.09 -16.79
N TYR A 153 5.09 -11.48 -16.26
CA TYR A 153 3.95 -11.88 -17.08
C TYR A 153 3.43 -10.72 -17.93
N PHE A 154 3.33 -9.52 -17.35
CA PHE A 154 2.84 -8.32 -18.04
C PHE A 154 3.94 -7.55 -18.77
N LEU A 155 5.16 -7.55 -18.25
CA LEU A 155 6.28 -6.70 -18.68
C LEU A 155 7.44 -7.57 -19.18
N LYS A 156 7.20 -8.34 -20.23
CA LYS A 156 8.11 -9.40 -20.72
C LYS A 156 9.44 -8.91 -21.29
N SER A 157 9.53 -7.64 -21.71
CA SER A 157 10.71 -7.11 -22.37
C SER A 157 10.96 -5.65 -21.99
N LEU A 158 12.18 -5.16 -22.25
CA LEU A 158 12.52 -3.75 -22.12
C LEU A 158 11.63 -2.86 -22.99
N GLU A 159 11.18 -3.37 -24.14
CA GLU A 159 10.26 -2.68 -25.04
C GLU A 159 8.88 -2.49 -24.40
N ALA A 160 8.38 -3.45 -23.63
CA ALA A 160 7.14 -3.32 -22.87
C ALA A 160 7.29 -2.40 -21.65
N LEU A 161 8.44 -2.42 -20.97
CA LEU A 161 8.71 -1.57 -19.81
C LEU A 161 8.80 -0.08 -20.19
N THR A 162 9.41 0.21 -21.36
CA THR A 162 9.61 1.60 -21.80
C THR A 162 8.29 2.38 -21.94
N PRO A 163 7.29 1.93 -22.70
CA PRO A 163 6.02 2.64 -22.77
C PRO A 163 5.27 2.61 -21.44
N TYR A 164 5.41 1.58 -20.63
CA TYR A 164 4.69 1.43 -19.37
C TYR A 164 5.14 2.41 -18.29
N TYR A 165 6.46 2.56 -18.08
CA TYR A 165 7.00 3.44 -17.05
C TYR A 165 7.49 4.80 -17.59
N LEU A 166 7.79 4.91 -18.87
CA LEU A 166 8.32 6.12 -19.49
C LEU A 166 7.48 6.64 -20.66
N GLY A 167 6.50 5.87 -21.15
CA GLY A 167 5.64 6.27 -22.26
C GLY A 167 4.51 7.20 -21.81
N GLU A 168 4.22 8.21 -22.59
CA GLU A 168 3.15 9.18 -22.26
C GLU A 168 1.74 8.60 -22.37
N GLN A 169 1.57 7.57 -23.18
CA GLN A 169 0.27 6.92 -23.38
C GLN A 169 -0.38 6.39 -22.11
N TYR A 170 0.41 6.00 -21.10
CA TYR A 170 -0.08 5.53 -19.82
C TYR A 170 -0.32 6.64 -18.79
N PHE A 171 0.11 7.86 -19.09
CA PHE A 171 0.01 9.02 -18.22
C PHE A 171 -1.05 10.02 -18.64
N GLY A 172 -1.86 9.70 -19.66
CA GLY A 172 -2.90 10.61 -20.16
C GLY A 172 -3.76 11.27 -19.07
N PRO A 173 -4.29 10.52 -18.10
CA PRO A 173 -5.05 11.12 -17.00
C PRO A 173 -4.23 12.06 -16.11
N LEU A 174 -2.96 11.76 -15.89
CA LEU A 174 -2.03 12.62 -15.12
C LEU A 174 -1.66 13.87 -15.90
N HIS A 175 -1.48 13.80 -17.21
CA HIS A 175 -1.27 14.99 -18.04
C HIS A 175 -2.47 15.92 -17.98
N LYS A 176 -3.69 15.40 -18.16
CA LYS A 176 -4.91 16.20 -18.01
C LYS A 176 -5.04 16.82 -16.62
N LEU A 177 -4.72 16.07 -15.56
CA LEU A 177 -4.67 16.60 -14.20
C LEU A 177 -3.65 17.74 -14.10
N ASN A 178 -2.44 17.54 -14.65
CA ASN A 178 -1.36 18.54 -14.58
C ASN A 178 -1.67 19.82 -15.37
N GLU A 179 -2.48 19.74 -16.44
CA GLU A 179 -3.00 20.91 -17.15
C GLU A 179 -3.96 21.73 -16.30
N VAL A 180 -4.83 21.06 -15.51
CA VAL A 180 -5.82 21.72 -14.65
C VAL A 180 -5.20 22.16 -13.31
N TRP A 181 -4.27 21.39 -12.80
CA TRP A 181 -3.62 21.62 -11.52
C TRP A 181 -2.15 21.17 -11.57
N PRO A 182 -1.21 22.12 -11.72
CA PRO A 182 0.21 21.82 -11.88
C PRO A 182 0.79 21.00 -10.72
N LEU A 183 1.42 19.89 -11.04
CA LEU A 183 1.96 18.92 -10.08
C LEU A 183 3.39 19.21 -9.64
N ALA A 184 4.16 19.95 -10.45
CA ALA A 184 5.57 20.22 -10.15
C ALA A 184 5.76 20.86 -8.77
N GLY A 185 6.70 20.32 -7.99
CA GLY A 185 7.03 20.78 -6.64
C GLY A 185 6.03 20.40 -5.54
N LYS A 186 4.97 19.67 -5.86
CA LYS A 186 3.92 19.27 -4.92
C LYS A 186 4.30 18.03 -4.12
N SER A 187 3.83 17.94 -2.87
CA SER A 187 3.82 16.72 -2.07
C SER A 187 2.55 15.92 -2.34
N VAL A 188 2.68 14.63 -2.61
CA VAL A 188 1.56 13.76 -2.99
C VAL A 188 1.47 12.57 -2.04
N ILE A 189 0.26 12.23 -1.59
CA ILE A 189 -0.04 10.92 -1.02
C ILE A 189 -0.83 10.10 -2.04
N GLU A 190 -0.27 8.96 -2.47
CA GLU A 190 -0.84 8.06 -3.47
C GLU A 190 -1.38 6.81 -2.81
N PHE A 191 -2.62 6.44 -3.13
CA PHE A 191 -3.27 5.24 -2.64
C PHE A 191 -3.32 4.16 -3.71
N GLY A 192 -2.85 2.96 -3.39
CA GLY A 192 -2.83 1.82 -4.28
C GLY A 192 -1.92 1.99 -5.49
N PRO A 193 -0.61 2.23 -5.32
CA PRO A 193 0.33 2.41 -6.43
C PRO A 193 0.46 1.16 -7.32
N PHE A 194 0.04 0.00 -6.85
CA PHE A 194 0.03 -1.30 -7.54
C PHE A 194 1.43 -1.76 -7.96
N ASP A 195 1.91 -1.37 -9.14
CA ASP A 195 3.26 -1.66 -9.64
C ASP A 195 4.08 -0.40 -9.90
N GLY A 196 3.55 0.76 -9.49
CA GLY A 196 4.22 2.05 -9.57
C GLY A 196 4.09 2.77 -10.91
N CYS A 197 3.19 2.36 -11.81
CA CYS A 197 3.02 3.05 -13.09
C CYS A 197 2.56 4.50 -12.90
N GLN A 198 1.55 4.74 -12.06
CA GLN A 198 1.07 6.11 -11.76
C GLN A 198 2.12 6.90 -10.97
N THR A 199 2.81 6.24 -10.03
CA THR A 199 3.94 6.81 -9.29
C THR A 199 5.02 7.33 -10.25
N ALA A 200 5.37 6.55 -11.28
CA ALA A 200 6.32 6.97 -12.33
C ALA A 200 5.87 8.25 -13.03
N GLY A 201 4.57 8.36 -13.33
CA GLY A 201 3.99 9.55 -13.93
C GLY A 201 4.09 10.77 -13.02
N LEU A 202 3.75 10.63 -11.74
CA LEU A 202 3.87 11.69 -10.73
C LEU A 202 5.33 12.18 -10.62
N VAL A 203 6.29 11.25 -10.48
CA VAL A 203 7.72 11.58 -10.41
C VAL A 203 8.19 12.33 -11.67
N ARG A 204 7.78 11.89 -12.86
CA ARG A 204 8.14 12.54 -14.13
C ARG A 204 7.54 13.93 -14.28
N LEU A 205 6.38 14.19 -13.71
CA LEU A 205 5.75 15.52 -13.68
C LEU A 205 6.37 16.44 -12.61
N GLY A 206 7.44 16.00 -11.97
CA GLY A 206 8.25 16.84 -11.09
C GLY A 206 7.67 17.08 -9.71
N VAL A 207 6.87 16.14 -9.18
CA VAL A 207 6.42 16.25 -7.78
C VAL A 207 7.62 16.24 -6.83
N ASN A 208 7.52 16.99 -5.74
CA ASN A 208 8.58 17.05 -4.74
C ASN A 208 8.73 15.72 -3.99
N SER A 209 7.61 15.10 -3.64
CA SER A 209 7.61 13.82 -2.94
C SER A 209 6.33 13.03 -3.20
N VAL A 210 6.43 11.69 -3.17
CA VAL A 210 5.29 10.79 -3.20
C VAL A 210 5.35 9.86 -2.00
N THR A 211 4.31 9.88 -1.16
CA THR A 211 4.08 8.87 -0.13
C THR A 211 3.04 7.89 -0.64
N CYS A 212 3.45 6.67 -0.96
CA CYS A 212 2.57 5.62 -1.45
C CYS A 212 2.04 4.78 -0.30
N ILE A 213 0.74 4.55 -0.27
CA ILE A 213 0.04 3.65 0.66
C ILE A 213 -0.45 2.44 -0.13
N GLU A 214 0.00 1.25 0.23
CA GLU A 214 -0.41 0.01 -0.43
C GLU A 214 -0.77 -1.05 0.61
N ALA A 215 -1.96 -1.64 0.50
CA ALA A 215 -2.43 -2.62 1.46
C ALA A 215 -1.92 -4.05 1.15
N ARG A 216 -1.51 -4.33 -0.09
CA ARG A 216 -1.07 -5.66 -0.52
C ARG A 216 0.43 -5.74 -0.64
N ALA A 217 1.04 -6.64 0.12
CA ALA A 217 2.49 -6.83 0.12
C ALA A 217 3.05 -7.12 -1.28
N GLU A 218 2.34 -7.90 -2.09
CA GLU A 218 2.73 -8.24 -3.45
C GLU A 218 2.81 -7.00 -4.37
N ASN A 219 1.87 -6.07 -4.22
CA ASN A 219 1.85 -4.83 -4.99
C ASN A 219 2.90 -3.85 -4.48
N ALA A 220 3.02 -3.71 -3.15
CA ALA A 220 4.07 -2.91 -2.54
C ALA A 220 5.46 -3.31 -3.04
N ILE A 221 5.74 -4.62 -3.12
CA ILE A 221 7.02 -5.11 -3.63
C ILE A 221 7.24 -4.74 -5.10
N LYS A 222 6.21 -4.78 -5.94
CA LYS A 222 6.32 -4.37 -7.34
C LYS A 222 6.71 -2.90 -7.46
N THR A 223 6.03 -2.02 -6.71
CA THR A 223 6.36 -0.60 -6.64
C THR A 223 7.77 -0.36 -6.12
N MET A 224 8.22 -1.10 -5.09
CA MET A 224 9.58 -1.01 -4.56
C MET A 224 10.64 -1.43 -5.58
N ILE A 225 10.39 -2.51 -6.33
CA ILE A 225 11.29 -2.93 -7.41
C ILE A 225 11.40 -1.85 -8.47
N ALA A 226 10.28 -1.23 -8.86
CA ALA A 226 10.27 -0.12 -9.80
C ALA A 226 11.03 1.09 -9.23
N LYS A 227 10.76 1.49 -7.98
CA LYS A 227 11.46 2.58 -7.29
C LYS A 227 12.97 2.42 -7.36
N TYR A 228 13.51 1.29 -6.90
CA TYR A 228 14.97 1.07 -6.89
C TYR A 228 15.57 0.96 -8.28
N SER A 229 14.85 0.37 -9.20
CA SER A 229 15.34 0.20 -10.57
C SER A 229 15.35 1.50 -11.34
N LEU A 230 14.37 2.37 -11.10
CA LEU A 230 14.19 3.64 -11.79
C LEU A 230 14.78 4.84 -11.03
N GLY A 231 15.29 4.62 -9.81
CA GLY A 231 15.97 5.64 -9.02
C GLY A 231 15.03 6.73 -8.47
N TRP A 232 13.90 6.34 -7.91
CA TRP A 232 12.94 7.29 -7.32
C TRP A 232 13.30 7.59 -5.86
N ASP A 233 14.21 8.52 -5.63
CA ASP A 233 14.66 8.85 -4.27
C ASP A 233 13.61 9.63 -3.46
N ASN A 234 12.68 10.31 -4.15
CA ASN A 234 11.59 11.08 -3.55
C ASN A 234 10.30 10.28 -3.32
N VAL A 235 10.33 8.97 -3.49
CA VAL A 235 9.18 8.08 -3.26
C VAL A 235 9.37 7.29 -1.97
N ARG A 236 8.39 7.37 -1.07
CA ARG A 236 8.30 6.57 0.15
C ARG A 236 7.13 5.60 0.01
N LEU A 237 7.34 4.32 0.32
CA LEU A 237 6.26 3.32 0.30
C LEU A 237 5.96 2.82 1.71
N ILE A 238 4.68 2.81 2.03
CA ILE A 238 4.14 2.37 3.31
C ILE A 238 3.14 1.25 3.04
N LEU A 239 3.32 0.15 3.74
CA LEU A 239 2.42 -0.98 3.68
C LEU A 239 1.31 -0.77 4.73
N ASP A 240 0.19 -0.18 4.34
CA ASP A 240 -0.94 0.16 5.23
C ASP A 240 -2.29 0.01 4.53
N ASP A 241 -3.35 -0.18 5.31
CA ASP A 241 -4.72 -0.10 4.82
C ASP A 241 -5.17 1.38 4.77
N PHE A 242 -5.70 1.82 3.64
CA PHE A 242 -6.14 3.20 3.45
C PHE A 242 -7.23 3.65 4.45
N HIS A 243 -7.95 2.73 5.09
CA HIS A 243 -8.88 3.08 6.17
C HIS A 243 -8.18 3.59 7.45
N ASN A 244 -6.90 3.28 7.62
CA ASN A 244 -6.10 3.69 8.78
C ASN A 244 -5.24 4.94 8.50
N VAL A 245 -5.45 5.60 7.36
CA VAL A 245 -4.57 6.67 6.87
C VAL A 245 -5.31 8.01 6.94
N ASP A 246 -4.91 8.84 7.89
CA ASP A 246 -5.43 10.19 8.10
C ASP A 246 -4.30 11.20 8.37
N SER A 247 -4.65 12.48 8.48
CA SER A 247 -3.68 13.55 8.72
C SER A 247 -3.03 13.50 10.10
N THR A 248 -3.62 12.85 11.09
CA THR A 248 -3.03 12.74 12.43
C THR A 248 -1.81 11.81 12.40
N LYS A 249 -1.85 10.81 11.53
CA LYS A 249 -0.81 9.79 11.38
C LYS A 249 0.25 10.18 10.35
N TYR A 250 -0.15 10.78 9.25
CA TYR A 250 0.74 11.01 8.10
C TYR A 250 0.99 12.48 7.76
N GLY A 251 0.33 13.42 8.46
CA GLY A 251 0.38 14.84 8.14
C GLY A 251 -0.50 15.20 6.93
N THR A 252 -0.23 16.35 6.34
CA THR A 252 -0.99 16.86 5.18
C THR A 252 -0.10 16.93 3.94
N PHE A 253 -0.74 16.87 2.78
CA PHE A 253 -0.12 16.86 1.46
C PHE A 253 -0.78 17.91 0.56
N ASP A 254 -0.08 18.33 -0.49
CA ASP A 254 -0.68 19.19 -1.51
C ASP A 254 -1.76 18.45 -2.32
N LEU A 255 -1.63 17.12 -2.51
CA LEU A 255 -2.55 16.28 -3.26
C LEU A 255 -2.75 14.93 -2.58
N ALA A 256 -4.01 14.53 -2.36
CA ALA A 256 -4.39 13.14 -2.13
C ALA A 256 -4.80 12.51 -3.48
N PHE A 257 -4.00 11.54 -3.95
CA PHE A 257 -4.17 10.88 -5.23
C PHE A 257 -4.69 9.46 -5.04
N ALA A 258 -5.96 9.23 -5.39
CA ALA A 258 -6.66 7.95 -5.23
C ALA A 258 -7.22 7.48 -6.58
N HIS A 259 -6.40 6.74 -7.34
CA HIS A 259 -6.75 6.27 -8.67
C HIS A 259 -6.92 4.75 -8.71
N GLY A 260 -8.14 4.28 -8.97
CA GLY A 260 -8.43 2.85 -9.05
C GLY A 260 -8.62 2.14 -7.71
N VAL A 261 -8.92 2.88 -6.63
CA VAL A 261 -8.90 2.31 -5.26
C VAL A 261 -10.18 2.52 -4.44
N TYR A 262 -10.91 3.62 -4.60
CA TYR A 262 -12.00 3.99 -3.70
C TYR A 262 -13.09 2.91 -3.61
N TYR A 263 -13.35 2.25 -4.71
CA TYR A 263 -14.40 1.24 -4.81
C TYR A 263 -14.06 -0.08 -4.10
N HIS A 264 -12.82 -0.30 -3.69
CA HIS A 264 -12.40 -1.44 -2.87
C HIS A 264 -12.71 -1.25 -1.37
N SER A 265 -13.27 -0.09 -0.98
CA SER A 265 -13.58 0.22 0.42
C SER A 265 -14.89 -0.41 0.86
N ILE A 266 -14.87 -1.07 2.04
CA ILE A 266 -16.09 -1.48 2.77
C ILE A 266 -16.73 -0.32 3.54
N ALA A 267 -15.96 0.74 3.81
CA ALA A 267 -16.38 1.95 4.50
C ALA A 267 -16.02 3.19 3.64
N PRO A 268 -16.66 3.38 2.48
CA PRO A 268 -16.21 4.34 1.49
C PRO A 268 -16.26 5.79 1.99
N PHE A 269 -17.24 6.16 2.80
CA PHE A 269 -17.29 7.51 3.37
C PHE A 269 -16.11 7.79 4.30
N HIS A 270 -15.76 6.82 5.16
CA HIS A 270 -14.59 6.94 6.03
C HIS A 270 -13.29 7.13 5.21
N PHE A 271 -13.12 6.37 4.13
CA PHE A 271 -11.98 6.56 3.24
C PHE A 271 -11.97 7.96 2.60
N MET A 272 -13.11 8.42 2.08
CA MET A 272 -13.22 9.74 1.47
C MET A 272 -12.99 10.88 2.48
N GLU A 273 -13.45 10.73 3.72
CA GLU A 273 -13.15 11.65 4.82
C GLU A 273 -11.66 11.68 5.16
N ASN A 274 -11.00 10.52 5.16
CA ASN A 274 -9.55 10.44 5.33
C ASN A 274 -8.81 11.20 4.22
N LEU A 275 -9.22 11.07 2.95
CA LEU A 275 -8.66 11.88 1.86
C LEU A 275 -8.80 13.38 2.13
N LEU A 276 -9.98 13.81 2.57
CA LEU A 276 -10.27 15.21 2.92
C LEU A 276 -9.47 15.71 4.13
N SER A 277 -9.10 14.82 5.06
CA SER A 277 -8.22 15.18 6.18
C SER A 277 -6.77 15.38 5.75
N LEU A 278 -6.33 14.64 4.73
CA LEU A 278 -4.94 14.61 4.25
C LEU A 278 -4.62 15.74 3.28
N SER A 279 -5.61 16.25 2.55
CA SER A 279 -5.39 17.30 1.54
C SER A 279 -6.65 18.11 1.26
N ASP A 280 -6.45 19.37 0.92
CA ASP A 280 -7.51 20.23 0.39
C ASP A 280 -7.74 20.02 -1.12
N THR A 281 -6.89 19.22 -1.77
CA THR A 281 -6.99 18.86 -3.19
C THR A 281 -6.94 17.35 -3.34
N ILE A 282 -8.02 16.76 -3.87
CA ILE A 282 -8.15 15.30 -4.02
C ILE A 282 -8.34 14.98 -5.50
N PHE A 283 -7.48 14.14 -6.08
CA PHE A 283 -7.75 13.49 -7.35
C PHE A 283 -8.33 12.12 -7.09
N LEU A 284 -9.56 11.90 -7.52
CA LEU A 284 -10.22 10.61 -7.43
C LEU A 284 -10.48 10.05 -8.83
N GLY A 285 -10.09 8.80 -9.05
CA GLY A 285 -10.38 8.07 -10.27
C GLY A 285 -10.84 6.65 -10.00
N GLY A 286 -11.85 6.18 -10.73
CA GLY A 286 -12.30 4.80 -10.57
C GLY A 286 -13.61 4.48 -11.28
N TYR A 287 -13.99 3.21 -11.18
CA TYR A 287 -15.22 2.70 -11.76
C TYR A 287 -16.44 3.20 -10.98
N CYS A 288 -17.43 3.71 -11.71
CA CYS A 288 -18.74 4.08 -11.20
C CYS A 288 -19.79 3.13 -11.73
N ALA A 289 -20.87 2.94 -10.99
CA ALA A 289 -22.05 2.22 -11.48
C ALA A 289 -22.74 3.06 -12.56
N THR A 290 -23.28 2.39 -13.58
CA THR A 290 -24.02 3.06 -14.66
C THR A 290 -25.34 3.63 -14.14
N ASP A 291 -25.77 4.78 -14.67
CA ASP A 291 -27.08 5.37 -14.38
C ASP A 291 -28.26 4.50 -14.90
N GLN A 292 -27.97 3.53 -15.76
CA GLN A 292 -28.97 2.65 -16.36
C GLN A 292 -29.31 1.43 -15.48
N LEU A 293 -28.70 1.27 -14.31
CA LEU A 293 -29.07 0.19 -13.41
C LEU A 293 -30.52 0.37 -12.92
N PRO A 294 -31.33 -0.73 -12.88
CA PRO A 294 -32.62 -0.69 -12.23
C PRO A 294 -32.50 -0.14 -10.80
N PRO A 295 -33.47 0.64 -10.33
CA PRO A 295 -33.40 1.23 -8.98
C PRO A 295 -33.17 0.22 -7.84
N GLY A 296 -33.62 -1.03 -8.03
CA GLY A 296 -33.40 -2.11 -7.04
C GLY A 296 -32.00 -2.69 -7.00
N ASP A 297 -31.12 -2.34 -7.95
CA ASP A 297 -29.73 -2.82 -7.99
C ASP A 297 -28.75 -1.91 -7.21
N TYR A 298 -29.26 -0.79 -6.71
CA TYR A 298 -28.49 0.11 -5.83
C TYR A 298 -28.80 -0.15 -4.36
N GLU A 299 -27.76 -0.19 -3.55
CA GLU A 299 -27.86 0.05 -2.11
C GLU A 299 -27.84 1.56 -1.86
N LEU A 300 -28.67 2.02 -0.92
CA LEU A 300 -28.71 3.39 -0.45
C LEU A 300 -27.83 3.51 0.78
N LEU A 301 -26.67 4.13 0.62
CA LEU A 301 -25.72 4.37 1.69
C LEU A 301 -25.99 5.75 2.31
N SER A 302 -26.16 5.82 3.62
CA SER A 302 -26.44 7.08 4.32
C SER A 302 -25.19 7.63 5.00
N HIS A 303 -24.96 8.93 4.85
CA HIS A 303 -23.87 9.66 5.51
C HIS A 303 -24.30 11.09 5.81
N CYS A 304 -24.14 11.54 7.07
CA CYS A 304 -24.48 12.90 7.52
C CYS A 304 -25.89 13.37 7.09
N GLY A 305 -26.91 12.49 7.18
CA GLY A 305 -28.30 12.79 6.82
C GLY A 305 -28.60 12.84 5.32
N LYS A 306 -27.61 12.55 4.47
CA LYS A 306 -27.77 12.41 3.01
C LYS A 306 -27.66 10.95 2.60
N THR A 307 -28.20 10.65 1.42
CA THR A 307 -28.25 9.28 0.88
C THR A 307 -27.60 9.25 -0.50
N TYR A 308 -26.76 8.25 -0.72
CA TYR A 308 -25.97 8.07 -1.94
C TYR A 308 -26.22 6.67 -2.50
N ARG A 309 -26.41 6.56 -3.80
CA ARG A 309 -26.60 5.29 -4.50
C ARG A 309 -25.27 4.63 -4.76
N ALA A 310 -25.13 3.38 -4.39
CA ALA A 310 -23.95 2.60 -4.70
C ALA A 310 -24.34 1.14 -5.02
N LYS A 311 -23.61 0.51 -5.92
CA LYS A 311 -23.74 -0.91 -6.22
C LYS A 311 -22.68 -1.68 -5.47
N LYS A 312 -23.10 -2.55 -4.55
CA LYS A 312 -22.21 -3.48 -3.88
C LYS A 312 -21.72 -4.55 -4.83
N TYR A 313 -20.46 -4.91 -4.75
CA TYR A 313 -19.90 -6.04 -5.47
C TYR A 313 -18.96 -6.85 -4.58
N ASN A 314 -18.80 -8.13 -4.86
CA ASN A 314 -17.87 -9.00 -4.16
C ASN A 314 -16.47 -8.86 -4.78
N GLU A 315 -15.46 -8.67 -3.93
CA GLU A 315 -14.07 -8.67 -4.37
C GLU A 315 -13.66 -10.06 -4.83
N GLY A 316 -12.89 -10.09 -5.92
CA GLY A 316 -12.23 -11.29 -6.39
C GLY A 316 -10.91 -11.55 -5.66
N ASN A 317 -10.19 -12.58 -6.11
CA ASN A 317 -8.83 -12.90 -5.62
C ASN A 317 -7.74 -12.45 -6.59
N GLY A 318 -8.06 -11.59 -7.55
CA GLY A 318 -7.12 -11.08 -8.54
C GLY A 318 -6.08 -10.12 -7.95
N PHE A 319 -5.05 -9.80 -8.73
CA PHE A 319 -3.99 -8.88 -8.31
C PHE A 319 -4.47 -7.44 -8.11
N THR A 320 -5.53 -7.07 -8.80
CA THR A 320 -6.17 -5.74 -8.69
C THR A 320 -7.30 -5.71 -7.68
N ALA A 321 -7.64 -6.84 -7.05
CA ALA A 321 -8.67 -6.89 -6.03
C ALA A 321 -8.23 -6.18 -4.76
N GLY A 322 -9.17 -5.57 -4.04
CA GLY A 322 -8.94 -5.03 -2.70
C GLY A 322 -8.65 -6.13 -1.67
N VAL A 323 -8.32 -5.72 -0.46
CA VAL A 323 -8.09 -6.63 0.70
C VAL A 323 -9.38 -7.03 1.40
N ASN A 324 -10.48 -6.36 1.09
CA ASN A 324 -11.79 -6.57 1.68
C ASN A 324 -12.58 -7.67 0.94
N ARG A 325 -13.70 -8.09 1.50
CA ARG A 325 -14.57 -9.10 0.86
C ARG A 325 -15.49 -8.53 -0.21
N PHE A 326 -15.77 -7.25 -0.12
CA PHE A 326 -16.65 -6.53 -1.03
C PHE A 326 -16.26 -5.05 -1.06
N GLY A 327 -16.77 -4.34 -2.06
CA GLY A 327 -16.65 -2.92 -2.21
C GLY A 327 -17.88 -2.29 -2.85
N TYR A 328 -17.80 -1.02 -3.24
CA TYR A 328 -18.95 -0.26 -3.74
C TYR A 328 -18.59 0.58 -4.97
N PHE A 329 -19.30 0.38 -6.05
CA PHE A 329 -19.32 1.31 -7.18
C PHE A 329 -20.42 2.35 -6.95
N PHE A 330 -20.04 3.58 -6.65
CA PHE A 330 -21.01 4.66 -6.51
C PHE A 330 -21.65 5.03 -7.86
N ASN A 331 -22.88 5.53 -7.81
CA ASN A 331 -23.40 6.32 -8.91
C ASN A 331 -22.49 7.54 -9.13
N LYS A 332 -22.21 7.92 -10.37
CA LYS A 332 -21.28 8.98 -10.73
C LYS A 332 -21.63 10.33 -10.06
N GLU A 333 -22.88 10.74 -10.16
CA GLU A 333 -23.31 12.02 -9.60
C GLU A 333 -23.30 12.00 -8.07
N ASP A 334 -23.63 10.87 -7.47
CA ASP A 334 -23.63 10.71 -6.01
C ASP A 334 -22.21 10.72 -5.47
N LEU A 335 -21.24 10.12 -6.18
CA LEU A 335 -19.81 10.18 -5.80
C LEU A 335 -19.28 11.62 -5.81
N MET A 336 -19.53 12.37 -6.88
CA MET A 336 -19.17 13.78 -6.97
C MET A 336 -19.97 14.64 -5.98
N GLY A 337 -21.25 14.26 -5.76
CA GLY A 337 -22.15 14.89 -4.79
C GLY A 337 -21.59 14.84 -3.38
N PHE A 338 -21.02 13.71 -2.97
CA PHE A 338 -20.37 13.62 -1.66
C PHE A 338 -19.32 14.72 -1.45
N PHE A 339 -18.39 14.92 -2.39
CA PHE A 339 -17.36 15.93 -2.27
C PHE A 339 -17.93 17.36 -2.29
N ARG A 340 -18.96 17.62 -3.11
CA ARG A 340 -19.67 18.91 -3.09
C ARG A 340 -20.32 19.17 -1.73
N ASP A 341 -20.90 18.14 -1.13
CA ASP A 341 -21.52 18.19 0.19
C ASP A 341 -20.51 18.44 1.32
N GLN A 342 -19.25 18.09 1.09
CA GLN A 342 -18.12 18.41 1.97
C GLN A 342 -17.46 19.76 1.66
N GLY A 343 -18.10 20.63 0.87
CA GLY A 343 -17.61 21.97 0.54
C GLY A 343 -16.53 22.01 -0.52
N CYS A 344 -16.45 21.01 -1.39
CA CYS A 344 -15.49 21.01 -2.48
C CYS A 344 -16.10 21.47 -3.80
N GLU A 345 -15.32 22.23 -4.57
CA GLU A 345 -15.51 22.36 -6.02
C GLU A 345 -15.03 21.08 -6.71
N VAL A 346 -15.83 20.56 -7.64
CA VAL A 346 -15.52 19.32 -8.37
C VAL A 346 -15.37 19.61 -9.85
N THR A 347 -14.17 19.32 -10.40
CA THR A 347 -13.82 19.46 -11.81
C THR A 347 -13.62 18.08 -12.42
N VAL A 348 -14.43 17.69 -13.41
CA VAL A 348 -14.28 16.43 -14.14
C VAL A 348 -13.07 16.50 -15.06
N ILE A 349 -12.16 15.55 -14.92
CA ILE A 349 -10.96 15.39 -15.76
C ILE A 349 -11.24 14.47 -16.95
N SER A 350 -11.92 13.35 -16.71
CA SER A 350 -12.43 12.48 -17.76
C SER A 350 -13.59 11.62 -17.27
N ASP A 351 -14.45 11.25 -18.21
CA ASP A 351 -15.65 10.45 -18.03
C ASP A 351 -15.74 9.51 -19.24
N GLU A 352 -15.31 8.26 -19.05
CA GLU A 352 -15.12 7.30 -20.14
C GLU A 352 -16.00 6.06 -19.91
N GLU A 353 -16.69 5.60 -20.94
CA GLU A 353 -17.40 4.32 -20.86
C GLU A 353 -16.42 3.17 -20.60
N SER A 354 -16.79 2.29 -19.67
CA SER A 354 -16.00 1.12 -19.32
C SER A 354 -16.67 -0.17 -19.78
N ALA A 355 -15.99 -0.92 -20.63
CA ALA A 355 -16.42 -2.26 -21.02
C ALA A 355 -16.29 -3.28 -19.88
N VAL A 356 -15.47 -3.01 -18.87
CA VAL A 356 -15.17 -3.96 -17.77
C VAL A 356 -16.33 -4.08 -16.79
N THR A 357 -17.06 -2.99 -16.54
CA THR A 357 -18.10 -2.94 -15.51
C THR A 357 -19.48 -2.62 -16.07
N ALA A 358 -19.61 -2.50 -17.39
CA ALA A 358 -20.80 -1.91 -18.04
C ALA A 358 -21.20 -0.56 -17.41
N GLY A 359 -20.22 0.21 -16.97
CA GLY A 359 -20.35 1.48 -16.27
C GLY A 359 -19.39 2.52 -16.83
N ILE A 360 -19.03 3.46 -15.98
CA ILE A 360 -18.20 4.61 -16.31
C ILE A 360 -16.91 4.53 -15.54
N TYR A 361 -15.78 4.92 -16.16
CA TYR A 361 -14.55 5.22 -15.46
C TYR A 361 -14.42 6.75 -15.33
N LEU A 362 -14.75 7.24 -14.15
CA LEU A 362 -14.73 8.67 -13.83
C LEU A 362 -13.39 9.06 -13.23
N ARG A 363 -12.87 10.24 -13.62
CA ARG A 363 -11.75 10.91 -12.97
C ARG A 363 -12.11 12.38 -12.74
N PHE A 364 -11.91 12.84 -11.53
CA PHE A 364 -12.18 14.24 -11.17
C PHE A 364 -11.19 14.76 -10.12
N LEU A 365 -11.11 16.08 -10.06
CA LEU A 365 -10.41 16.83 -9.04
C LEU A 365 -11.45 17.48 -8.12
N ALA A 366 -11.37 17.21 -6.80
CA ALA A 366 -12.15 17.91 -5.79
C ALA A 366 -11.22 18.83 -4.99
N ARG A 367 -11.58 20.10 -4.86
CA ARG A 367 -10.80 21.09 -4.11
C ARG A 367 -11.69 21.78 -3.07
N LYS A 368 -11.25 21.81 -1.84
CA LYS A 368 -11.95 22.55 -0.79
C LYS A 368 -12.06 24.01 -1.16
N ILE A 369 -13.25 24.56 -1.01
CA ILE A 369 -13.51 25.98 -1.18
C ILE A 369 -13.03 26.68 0.09
N PRO A 370 -12.11 27.66 -0.01
CA PRO A 370 -11.70 28.41 1.17
C PRO A 370 -12.93 29.05 1.83
N VAL A 371 -13.08 28.82 3.12
CA VAL A 371 -14.11 29.52 3.89
C VAL A 371 -13.65 30.98 4.02
N PRO A 372 -14.44 31.97 3.62
CA PRO A 372 -14.06 33.36 3.64
C PRO A 372 -13.82 33.89 5.06
#